data_c960035971d501f5ac2a7c7534a83bb2
#
_entry.id   c960035971d501f5ac2a7c7534a83bb2
#
_cell.length_a   1.000
_cell.length_b   1.000
_cell.length_c   1.000
_cell.angle_alpha   90.00
_cell.angle_beta   90.00
_cell.angle_gamma   90.00
#
_symmetry.space_group_name_H-M   'P 1'
#
loop_
_entity.id
_entity.type
_entity.pdbx_description
1 polymer ?
#
loop_
_entity_poly.entity_id
_entity_poly.type
_entity_poly.pdbx_seq_one_letter_code
_entity_poly.pdbx_strand_id
1 'polypeptide(L)'
;MKKKNYLWAIRECFNVSFSSSLTIVLFYVANGLLNPIMINIVAKIINKIEDYVASYKTIFLVIVILSVAYIYRQTSSIFIQFFIEKVRIRLKVIFGRKLLIQRTKFSIADLEDENKYNMIEAVVNNADKQLSGMLLSFCIIISLAIEFIGIFSIISRINPLIIPIFILFACPLAVLSFKGGREVNLEERGSIKLTR
;
A
#
# COMPACT_ATOMS: atom_id res chain seq x y z
N MET A 1 18.14 -3.13 1.79
CA MET A 1 17.94 -2.83 0.34
C MET A 1 18.27 -1.37 0.09
N LYS A 2 19.09 -1.05 -0.94
CA LYS A 2 19.49 0.32 -1.24
C LYS A 2 18.29 1.11 -1.81
N LYS A 3 18.05 2.35 -1.36
CA LYS A 3 16.97 3.24 -1.83
C LYS A 3 16.79 3.30 -3.37
N LYS A 4 17.88 3.13 -4.13
CA LYS A 4 17.87 3.06 -5.61
C LYS A 4 17.00 1.94 -6.18
N ASN A 5 16.86 0.80 -5.48
CA ASN A 5 16.11 -0.35 -6.01
C ASN A 5 14.59 -0.15 -5.90
N TYR A 6 14.12 0.59 -4.87
CA TYR A 6 12.70 0.89 -4.69
C TYR A 6 12.16 1.82 -5.80
N LEU A 7 12.87 2.92 -6.03
CA LEU A 7 12.49 3.89 -7.07
C LEU A 7 12.54 3.26 -8.47
N TRP A 8 13.53 2.41 -8.71
CA TRP A 8 13.62 1.67 -9.97
C TRP A 8 12.42 0.74 -10.16
N ALA A 9 12.03 -0.01 -9.13
CA ALA A 9 10.89 -0.94 -9.19
C ALA A 9 9.57 -0.21 -9.50
N ILE A 10 9.31 0.92 -8.82
CA ILE A 10 8.14 1.75 -9.06
C ILE A 10 8.15 2.28 -10.50
N ARG A 11 9.28 2.84 -10.94
CA ARG A 11 9.44 3.36 -12.31
C ARG A 11 9.17 2.27 -13.35
N GLU A 12 9.65 1.04 -13.12
CA GLU A 12 9.42 -0.07 -14.05
C GLU A 12 7.94 -0.47 -14.10
N CYS A 13 7.22 -0.49 -12.98
CA CYS A 13 5.78 -0.70 -12.97
C CYS A 13 5.03 0.35 -13.80
N PHE A 14 5.41 1.62 -13.67
CA PHE A 14 4.82 2.70 -14.46
C PHE A 14 5.18 2.58 -15.96
N ASN A 15 6.41 2.23 -16.30
CA ASN A 15 6.83 2.03 -17.69
C ASN A 15 6.06 0.89 -18.36
N VAL A 16 5.81 -0.20 -17.61
CA VAL A 16 5.12 -1.39 -18.14
C VAL A 16 3.62 -1.18 -18.29
N SER A 17 2.98 -0.46 -17.37
CA SER A 17 1.54 -0.23 -17.37
C SER A 17 1.17 1.09 -16.71
N PHE A 18 1.46 2.19 -17.38
CA PHE A 18 1.22 3.55 -16.86
C PHE A 18 -0.23 3.76 -16.40
N SER A 19 -1.19 3.47 -17.26
CA SER A 19 -2.62 3.66 -16.96
C SER A 19 -3.06 2.88 -15.73
N SER A 20 -2.71 1.57 -15.64
CA SER A 20 -3.11 0.75 -14.49
C SER A 20 -2.42 1.18 -13.20
N SER A 21 -1.12 1.52 -13.26
CA SER A 21 -0.38 2.00 -12.09
C SER A 21 -0.90 3.35 -11.60
N LEU A 22 -1.22 4.26 -12.51
CA LEU A 22 -1.83 5.56 -12.18
C LEU A 22 -3.21 5.39 -11.53
N THR A 23 -4.03 4.49 -12.09
CA THR A 23 -5.37 4.19 -11.53
C THR A 23 -5.25 3.65 -10.10
N ILE A 24 -4.30 2.77 -9.82
CA ILE A 24 -4.05 2.26 -8.47
C ILE A 24 -3.70 3.41 -7.52
N VAL A 25 -2.78 4.30 -7.91
CA VAL A 25 -2.40 5.47 -7.10
C VAL A 25 -3.60 6.36 -6.81
N LEU A 26 -4.43 6.65 -7.82
CA LEU A 26 -5.63 7.48 -7.66
C LEU A 26 -6.64 6.87 -6.67
N PHE A 27 -6.87 5.55 -6.74
CA PHE A 27 -7.73 4.87 -5.78
C PHE A 27 -7.19 4.95 -4.35
N TYR A 28 -5.87 4.78 -4.16
CA TYR A 28 -5.25 4.90 -2.84
C TYR A 28 -5.31 6.33 -2.30
N VAL A 29 -5.09 7.34 -3.14
CA VAL A 29 -5.24 8.76 -2.75
C VAL A 29 -6.67 9.06 -2.35
N ALA A 30 -7.66 8.60 -3.13
CA ALA A 30 -9.07 8.78 -2.82
C ALA A 30 -9.45 8.09 -1.50
N ASN A 31 -8.99 6.86 -1.27
CA ASN A 31 -9.22 6.14 -0.01
C ASN A 31 -8.58 6.86 1.19
N GLY A 32 -7.38 7.42 1.03
CA GLY A 32 -6.72 8.21 2.09
C GLY A 32 -7.46 9.50 2.45
N LEU A 33 -8.14 10.12 1.48
CA LEU A 33 -8.95 11.33 1.72
C LEU A 33 -10.32 11.04 2.34
N LEU A 34 -10.89 9.85 2.08
CA LEU A 34 -12.23 9.51 2.55
C LEU A 34 -12.37 9.54 4.07
N ASN A 35 -11.44 8.95 4.82
CA ASN A 35 -11.53 8.88 6.27
C ASN A 35 -11.57 10.27 6.93
N PRO A 36 -10.65 11.21 6.63
CA PRO A 36 -10.73 12.58 7.15
C PRO A 36 -12.02 13.29 6.77
N ILE A 37 -12.49 13.12 5.54
CA ILE A 37 -13.74 13.73 5.08
C ILE A 37 -14.94 13.19 5.88
N MET A 38 -15.02 11.87 6.08
CA MET A 38 -16.08 11.24 6.85
C MET A 38 -16.08 11.71 8.30
N ILE A 39 -14.91 11.77 8.94
CA ILE A 39 -14.77 12.28 10.32
C ILE A 39 -15.26 13.73 10.40
N ASN A 40 -14.89 14.57 9.46
CA ASN A 40 -15.32 15.99 9.46
C ASN A 40 -16.85 16.14 9.27
N ILE A 41 -17.46 15.29 8.41
CA ILE A 41 -18.90 15.27 8.21
C ILE A 41 -19.62 14.86 9.48
N VAL A 42 -19.17 13.78 10.12
CA VAL A 42 -19.74 13.28 11.38
C VAL A 42 -19.62 14.33 12.49
N ALA A 43 -18.44 14.94 12.66
CA ALA A 43 -18.23 15.98 13.66
C ALA A 43 -19.16 17.19 13.48
N LYS A 44 -19.35 17.66 12.24
CA LYS A 44 -20.28 18.76 11.94
C LYS A 44 -21.73 18.45 12.28
N ILE A 45 -22.11 17.19 12.22
CA ILE A 45 -23.48 16.77 12.54
C ILE A 45 -23.68 16.66 14.03
N ILE A 46 -22.71 16.07 14.75
CA ILE A 46 -22.76 16.00 16.20
C ILE A 46 -22.96 17.42 16.77
N ASN A 47 -22.18 18.39 16.30
CA ASN A 47 -22.33 19.79 16.73
C ASN A 47 -23.74 20.34 16.42
N LYS A 48 -24.30 20.07 15.22
CA LYS A 48 -25.65 20.51 14.87
C LYS A 48 -26.75 19.83 15.68
N ILE A 49 -26.55 18.59 16.12
CA ILE A 49 -27.48 17.89 17.01
C ILE A 49 -27.42 18.50 18.42
N GLU A 50 -26.25 18.81 18.92
CA GLU A 50 -26.05 19.47 20.21
C GLU A 50 -26.71 20.85 20.25
N ASP A 51 -26.67 21.58 19.14
CA ASP A 51 -27.32 22.89 19.02
C ASP A 51 -28.86 22.80 18.78
N TYR A 52 -29.46 21.60 18.82
CA TYR A 52 -30.88 21.33 18.51
C TYR A 52 -31.36 21.84 17.12
N VAL A 53 -30.45 22.09 16.19
CA VAL A 53 -30.73 22.65 14.86
C VAL A 53 -30.79 21.54 13.78
N ALA A 54 -30.48 20.29 14.11
CA ALA A 54 -30.43 19.20 13.16
C ALA A 54 -31.83 18.77 12.70
N SER A 55 -32.17 19.04 11.44
CA SER A 55 -33.39 18.50 10.80
C SER A 55 -33.22 17.01 10.50
N TYR A 56 -34.30 16.24 10.56
CA TYR A 56 -34.33 14.82 10.12
C TYR A 56 -33.76 14.62 8.72
N LYS A 57 -34.03 15.57 7.80
CA LYS A 57 -33.46 15.54 6.44
C LYS A 57 -31.93 15.59 6.42
N THR A 58 -31.34 16.38 7.30
CA THR A 58 -29.86 16.50 7.42
C THR A 58 -29.25 15.20 7.92
N ILE A 59 -29.85 14.59 8.95
CA ILE A 59 -29.39 13.32 9.50
C ILE A 59 -29.48 12.21 8.46
N PHE A 60 -30.64 12.11 7.75
CA PHE A 60 -30.83 11.12 6.71
C PHE A 60 -29.80 11.27 5.58
N LEU A 61 -29.57 12.50 5.10
CA LEU A 61 -28.61 12.76 4.01
C LEU A 61 -27.20 12.31 4.40
N VAL A 62 -26.81 12.49 5.64
CA VAL A 62 -25.49 12.03 6.10
C VAL A 62 -25.38 10.53 6.21
N ILE A 63 -26.41 9.86 6.70
CA ILE A 63 -26.43 8.40 6.70
C ILE A 63 -26.23 7.88 5.27
N VAL A 64 -26.90 8.51 4.30
CA VAL A 64 -26.72 8.15 2.87
C VAL A 64 -25.29 8.38 2.42
N ILE A 65 -24.69 9.54 2.72
CA ILE A 65 -23.31 9.86 2.33
C ILE A 65 -22.32 8.86 2.95
N LEU A 66 -22.49 8.55 4.25
CA LEU A 66 -21.62 7.58 4.94
C LEU A 66 -21.77 6.18 4.34
N SER A 67 -23.00 5.77 4.01
CA SER A 67 -23.27 4.47 3.36
C SER A 67 -22.61 4.39 1.98
N VAL A 68 -22.73 5.43 1.17
CA VAL A 68 -22.08 5.50 -0.16
C VAL A 68 -20.56 5.45 -0.02
N ALA A 69 -19.99 6.19 0.93
CA ALA A 69 -18.54 6.18 1.17
C ALA A 69 -18.05 4.80 1.64
N TYR A 70 -18.82 4.11 2.48
CA TYR A 70 -18.52 2.74 2.91
C TYR A 70 -18.55 1.75 1.74
N ILE A 71 -19.60 1.80 0.90
CA ILE A 71 -19.73 0.97 -0.30
C ILE A 71 -18.56 1.24 -1.25
N TYR A 72 -18.21 2.51 -1.48
CA TYR A 72 -17.06 2.88 -2.29
C TYR A 72 -15.77 2.25 -1.75
N ARG A 73 -15.52 2.31 -0.45
CA ARG A 73 -14.31 1.73 0.18
C ARG A 73 -14.21 0.23 -0.04
N GLN A 74 -15.30 -0.50 0.10
CA GLN A 74 -15.33 -1.94 -0.14
C GLN A 74 -15.12 -2.27 -1.62
N THR A 75 -15.79 -1.54 -2.50
CA THR A 75 -15.71 -1.77 -3.94
C THR A 75 -14.34 -1.37 -4.50
N SER A 76 -13.73 -0.31 -3.98
CA SER A 76 -12.40 0.16 -4.43
C SER A 76 -11.31 -0.90 -4.22
N SER A 77 -11.41 -1.73 -3.18
CA SER A 77 -10.44 -2.80 -2.93
C SER A 77 -10.44 -3.86 -4.05
N ILE A 78 -11.60 -4.17 -4.59
CA ILE A 78 -11.77 -5.12 -5.71
C ILE A 78 -11.14 -4.54 -6.99
N PHE A 79 -11.41 -3.26 -7.28
CA PHE A 79 -10.81 -2.59 -8.43
C PHE A 79 -9.28 -2.49 -8.32
N ILE A 80 -8.78 -2.15 -7.13
CA ILE A 80 -7.33 -2.12 -6.88
C ILE A 80 -6.71 -3.49 -7.17
N GLN A 81 -7.30 -4.59 -6.66
CA GLN A 81 -6.80 -5.95 -6.91
C GLN A 81 -6.82 -6.28 -8.41
N PHE A 82 -7.88 -5.94 -9.13
CA PHE A 82 -7.96 -6.15 -10.57
C PHE A 82 -6.83 -5.43 -11.33
N PHE A 83 -6.60 -4.15 -11.02
CA PHE A 83 -5.52 -3.39 -11.68
C PHE A 83 -4.13 -3.88 -11.31
N ILE A 84 -3.93 -4.34 -10.07
CA ILE A 84 -2.66 -4.96 -9.64
C ILE A 84 -2.38 -6.24 -10.40
N GLU A 85 -3.37 -7.12 -10.53
CA GLU A 85 -3.20 -8.34 -11.33
C GLU A 85 -2.88 -8.03 -12.80
N LYS A 86 -3.51 -7.00 -13.35
CA LYS A 86 -3.19 -6.54 -14.71
C LYS A 86 -1.74 -6.05 -14.84
N VAL A 87 -1.23 -5.31 -13.86
CA VAL A 87 0.19 -4.90 -13.80
C VAL A 87 1.09 -6.12 -13.65
N ARG A 88 0.75 -7.06 -12.77
CA ARG A 88 1.49 -8.29 -12.50
C ARG A 88 1.63 -9.15 -13.77
N ILE A 89 0.53 -9.38 -14.49
CA ILE A 89 0.55 -10.17 -15.74
C ILE A 89 1.48 -9.51 -16.76
N ARG A 90 1.41 -8.20 -16.94
CA ARG A 90 2.29 -7.48 -17.87
C ARG A 90 3.76 -7.56 -17.46
N LEU A 91 4.06 -7.40 -16.17
CA LEU A 91 5.40 -7.57 -15.63
C LEU A 91 5.92 -8.97 -15.89
N LYS A 92 5.11 -10.01 -15.63
CA LYS A 92 5.46 -11.41 -15.86
C LYS A 92 5.85 -11.65 -17.32
N VAL A 93 5.09 -11.13 -18.27
CA VAL A 93 5.38 -11.28 -19.71
C VAL A 93 6.70 -10.59 -20.08
N ILE A 94 6.89 -9.33 -19.67
CA ILE A 94 8.08 -8.55 -20.04
C ILE A 94 9.34 -9.11 -19.37
N PHE A 95 9.27 -9.43 -18.08
CA PHE A 95 10.42 -10.00 -17.37
C PHE A 95 10.71 -11.42 -17.80
N GLY A 96 9.67 -12.24 -18.03
CA GLY A 96 9.83 -13.58 -18.59
C GLY A 96 10.57 -13.55 -19.93
N ARG A 97 10.20 -12.64 -20.84
CA ARG A 97 10.90 -12.46 -22.12
C ARG A 97 12.36 -12.00 -21.94
N LYS A 98 12.61 -11.02 -21.08
CA LYS A 98 13.98 -10.55 -20.76
C LYS A 98 14.85 -11.69 -20.20
N LEU A 99 14.28 -12.50 -19.33
CA LEU A 99 14.97 -13.64 -18.71
C LEU A 99 15.24 -14.77 -19.68
N LEU A 100 14.30 -15.07 -20.60
CA LEU A 100 14.52 -16.03 -21.66
C LEU A 100 15.71 -15.62 -22.54
N ILE A 101 15.78 -14.33 -22.94
CA ILE A 101 16.90 -13.81 -23.72
C ILE A 101 18.22 -13.85 -22.93
N GLN A 102 18.19 -13.65 -21.62
CA GLN A 102 19.40 -13.80 -20.80
C GLN A 102 19.79 -15.27 -20.61
N ARG A 103 18.83 -16.18 -20.49
CA ARG A 103 19.08 -17.62 -20.37
C ARG A 103 19.89 -18.18 -21.55
N THR A 104 19.66 -17.67 -22.77
CA THR A 104 20.44 -18.07 -23.95
C THR A 104 21.90 -17.61 -23.91
N LYS A 105 22.26 -16.71 -22.97
CA LYS A 105 23.63 -16.22 -22.79
C LYS A 105 24.42 -16.97 -21.70
N PHE A 106 23.72 -17.80 -20.88
CA PHE A 106 24.39 -18.63 -19.88
C PHE A 106 25.05 -19.82 -20.54
N SER A 107 26.25 -20.17 -20.07
CA SER A 107 26.90 -21.41 -20.50
C SER A 107 26.19 -22.64 -19.90
N ILE A 108 26.36 -23.79 -20.51
CA ILE A 108 25.82 -25.06 -19.99
C ILE A 108 26.33 -25.30 -18.57
N ALA A 109 27.58 -24.99 -18.27
CA ALA A 109 28.18 -25.08 -16.93
C ALA A 109 27.50 -24.18 -15.90
N ASP A 110 26.97 -23.01 -16.31
CA ASP A 110 26.23 -22.12 -15.38
C ASP A 110 24.84 -22.66 -15.07
N LEU A 111 24.25 -23.44 -15.95
CA LEU A 111 22.92 -24.07 -15.78
C LEU A 111 23.02 -25.38 -14.97
N GLU A 112 24.19 -26.04 -14.96
CA GLU A 112 24.47 -27.23 -14.14
C GLU A 112 24.77 -26.87 -12.68
N ASP A 113 25.11 -25.61 -12.37
CA ASP A 113 25.28 -25.14 -10.99
C ASP A 113 23.90 -24.96 -10.35
N GLU A 114 23.53 -25.90 -9.47
CA GLU A 114 22.24 -25.93 -8.77
C GLU A 114 21.93 -24.63 -8.03
N ASN A 115 22.93 -23.96 -7.44
CA ASN A 115 22.73 -22.68 -6.74
C ASN A 115 22.38 -21.56 -7.70
N LYS A 116 23.03 -21.48 -8.87
CA LYS A 116 22.73 -20.49 -9.90
C LYS A 116 21.37 -20.75 -10.54
N TYR A 117 21.05 -22.01 -10.82
CA TYR A 117 19.75 -22.41 -11.35
C TYR A 117 18.61 -22.03 -10.43
N ASN A 118 18.69 -22.40 -9.14
CA ASN A 118 17.69 -22.06 -8.12
C ASN A 118 17.52 -20.54 -7.93
N MET A 119 18.61 -19.77 -8.05
CA MET A 119 18.58 -18.32 -7.96
C MET A 119 17.87 -17.69 -9.18
N ILE A 120 18.11 -18.20 -10.37
CA ILE A 120 17.43 -17.78 -11.61
C ILE A 120 15.95 -18.11 -11.53
N GLU A 121 15.61 -19.32 -11.11
CA GLU A 121 14.22 -19.77 -10.98
C GLU A 121 13.45 -18.95 -9.95
N ALA A 122 14.05 -18.67 -8.79
CA ALA A 122 13.44 -17.81 -7.75
C ALA A 122 13.18 -16.39 -8.27
N VAL A 123 14.07 -15.83 -9.09
CA VAL A 123 13.89 -14.52 -9.70
C VAL A 123 12.77 -14.56 -10.75
N VAL A 124 12.75 -15.60 -11.62
CA VAL A 124 11.72 -15.76 -12.67
C VAL A 124 10.32 -15.87 -12.06
N ASN A 125 10.19 -16.68 -11.02
CA ASN A 125 8.89 -17.01 -10.43
C ASN A 125 8.33 -15.95 -9.48
N ASN A 126 9.17 -15.04 -8.95
CA ASN A 126 8.76 -14.09 -7.92
C ASN A 126 8.96 -12.61 -8.27
N ALA A 127 9.63 -12.29 -9.37
CA ALA A 127 9.94 -10.88 -9.73
C ALA A 127 8.68 -10.03 -9.93
N ASP A 128 7.66 -10.59 -10.57
CA ASP A 128 6.37 -9.93 -10.81
C ASP A 128 5.63 -9.61 -9.51
N LYS A 129 5.62 -10.58 -8.57
CA LYS A 129 5.00 -10.41 -7.25
C LYS A 129 5.75 -9.38 -6.40
N GLN A 130 7.08 -9.42 -6.40
CA GLN A 130 7.90 -8.48 -5.64
C GLN A 130 7.75 -7.05 -6.17
N LEU A 131 7.80 -6.86 -7.49
CA LEU A 131 7.67 -5.53 -8.10
C LEU A 131 6.27 -4.95 -7.89
N SER A 132 5.22 -5.73 -8.13
CA SER A 132 3.84 -5.28 -7.86
C SER A 132 3.59 -5.03 -6.37
N GLY A 133 4.18 -5.83 -5.47
CA GLY A 133 4.14 -5.62 -4.03
C GLY A 133 4.83 -4.33 -3.59
N MET A 134 5.95 -3.96 -4.23
CA MET A 134 6.62 -2.67 -3.97
C MET A 134 5.77 -1.48 -4.41
N LEU A 135 5.10 -1.56 -5.55
CA LEU A 135 4.14 -0.53 -6.00
C LEU A 135 2.99 -0.40 -5.00
N LEU A 136 2.42 -1.52 -4.56
CA LEU A 136 1.37 -1.54 -3.54
C LEU A 136 1.81 -0.88 -2.24
N SER A 137 2.95 -1.29 -1.70
CA SER A 137 3.49 -0.72 -0.46
C SER A 137 3.69 0.79 -0.57
N PHE A 138 4.15 1.28 -1.72
CA PHE A 138 4.29 2.70 -2.00
C PHE A 138 2.94 3.42 -1.98
N CYS A 139 1.91 2.86 -2.63
CA CYS A 139 0.56 3.43 -2.65
C CYS A 139 -0.07 3.45 -1.25
N ILE A 140 0.12 2.38 -0.46
CA ILE A 140 -0.34 2.31 0.93
C ILE A 140 0.31 3.41 1.78
N ILE A 141 1.61 3.62 1.65
CA ILE A 141 2.33 4.67 2.39
C ILE A 141 1.78 6.05 2.03
N ILE A 142 1.53 6.32 0.75
CA ILE A 142 0.91 7.59 0.31
C ILE A 142 -0.48 7.76 0.92
N SER A 143 -1.32 6.72 0.85
CA SER A 143 -2.67 6.75 1.41
C SER A 143 -2.66 7.04 2.90
N LEU A 144 -1.82 6.33 3.66
CA LEU A 144 -1.67 6.53 5.09
C LEU A 144 -1.12 7.94 5.44
N ALA A 145 -0.19 8.47 4.65
CA ALA A 145 0.32 9.81 4.87
C ALA A 145 -0.78 10.87 4.68
N ILE A 146 -1.59 10.73 3.63
CA ILE A 146 -2.73 11.63 3.36
C ILE A 146 -3.76 11.54 4.48
N GLU A 147 -4.12 10.32 4.88
CA GLU A 147 -5.06 10.07 5.98
C GLU A 147 -4.56 10.68 7.28
N PHE A 148 -3.30 10.46 7.62
CA PHE A 148 -2.66 10.99 8.82
C PHE A 148 -2.68 12.53 8.83
N ILE A 149 -2.27 13.18 7.73
CA ILE A 149 -2.28 14.64 7.60
C ILE A 149 -3.71 15.17 7.73
N GLY A 150 -4.68 14.50 7.12
CA GLY A 150 -6.09 14.89 7.18
C GLY A 150 -6.66 14.83 8.60
N ILE A 151 -6.46 13.70 9.29
CA ILE A 151 -6.92 13.51 10.69
C ILE A 151 -6.22 14.50 11.60
N PHE A 152 -4.90 14.68 11.44
CA PHE A 152 -4.12 15.60 12.23
C PHE A 152 -4.59 17.06 12.08
N SER A 153 -4.94 17.46 10.86
CA SER A 153 -5.52 18.78 10.58
C SER A 153 -6.87 18.99 11.29
N ILE A 154 -7.68 17.96 11.42
CA ILE A 154 -8.97 18.04 12.11
C ILE A 154 -8.75 18.15 13.63
N ILE A 155 -7.92 17.30 14.20
CA ILE A 155 -7.62 17.28 15.64
C ILE A 155 -6.99 18.60 16.08
N SER A 156 -6.09 19.18 15.30
CA SER A 156 -5.43 20.44 15.63
C SER A 156 -6.39 21.62 15.73
N ARG A 157 -7.52 21.56 15.01
CA ARG A 157 -8.58 22.59 15.09
C ARG A 157 -9.45 22.47 16.34
N ILE A 158 -9.61 21.25 16.87
CA ILE A 158 -10.43 21.00 18.05
C ILE A 158 -9.64 21.34 19.31
N ASN A 159 -8.49 20.73 19.47
CA ASN A 159 -7.60 21.01 20.61
C ASN A 159 -6.14 20.66 20.25
N PRO A 160 -5.27 21.67 20.11
CA PRO A 160 -3.87 21.45 19.74
C PRO A 160 -3.06 20.67 20.79
N LEU A 161 -3.52 20.61 22.06
CA LEU A 161 -2.84 19.85 23.12
C LEU A 161 -2.95 18.32 22.93
N ILE A 162 -3.90 17.84 22.13
CA ILE A 162 -4.05 16.39 21.84
C ILE A 162 -2.89 15.88 20.97
N ILE A 163 -2.29 16.76 20.17
CA ILE A 163 -1.21 16.41 19.24
C ILE A 163 0.02 15.84 19.95
N PRO A 164 0.63 16.52 20.92
CA PRO A 164 1.79 15.97 21.64
C PRO A 164 1.46 14.67 22.38
N ILE A 165 0.25 14.52 22.92
CA ILE A 165 -0.20 13.29 23.56
C ILE A 165 -0.25 12.15 22.56
N PHE A 166 -0.82 12.39 21.36
CA PHE A 166 -0.87 11.38 20.31
C PHE A 166 0.53 10.93 19.84
N ILE A 167 1.45 11.89 19.66
CA ILE A 167 2.85 11.60 19.28
C ILE A 167 3.53 10.77 20.37
N LEU A 168 3.31 11.10 21.64
CA LEU A 168 3.89 10.39 22.78
C LEU A 168 3.51 8.90 22.78
N PHE A 169 2.27 8.57 22.42
CA PHE A 169 1.81 7.17 22.35
C PHE A 169 2.14 6.48 21.02
N ALA A 170 2.12 7.21 19.90
CA ALA A 170 2.38 6.65 18.58
C ALA A 170 3.87 6.28 18.36
N CYS A 171 4.80 7.09 18.90
CA CYS A 171 6.24 6.83 18.76
C CYS A 171 6.69 5.47 19.35
N PRO A 172 6.34 5.09 20.59
CA PRO A 172 6.71 3.78 21.15
C PRO A 172 6.13 2.62 20.35
N LEU A 173 4.87 2.72 19.91
CA LEU A 173 4.22 1.71 19.08
C LEU A 173 4.91 1.53 17.74
N ALA A 174 5.29 2.63 17.09
CA ALA A 174 6.05 2.57 15.84
C ALA A 174 7.41 1.88 16.04
N VAL A 175 8.16 2.23 17.11
CA VAL A 175 9.45 1.62 17.43
C VAL A 175 9.31 0.12 17.70
N LEU A 176 8.28 -0.30 18.44
CA LEU A 176 8.00 -1.71 18.71
C LEU A 176 7.65 -2.49 17.44
N SER A 177 6.82 -1.90 16.57
CA SER A 177 6.47 -2.50 15.27
C SER A 177 7.67 -2.66 14.36
N PHE A 178 8.59 -1.69 14.33
CA PHE A 178 9.85 -1.80 13.58
C PHE A 178 10.78 -2.89 14.13
N LYS A 179 10.88 -3.03 15.45
CA LYS A 179 11.69 -4.09 16.08
C LYS A 179 11.11 -5.47 15.81
N GLY A 180 9.81 -5.67 16.05
CA GLY A 180 9.12 -6.94 15.78
C GLY A 180 9.19 -7.38 14.31
N GLY A 181 8.99 -6.47 13.37
CA GLY A 181 9.14 -6.76 11.94
C GLY A 181 10.59 -7.15 11.54
N ARG A 182 11.60 -6.68 12.29
CA ARG A 182 13.00 -7.05 12.04
C ARG A 182 13.33 -8.44 12.59
N GLU A 183 12.76 -8.82 13.70
CA GLU A 183 12.96 -10.15 14.32
C GLU A 183 12.31 -11.24 13.46
N VAL A 184 11.08 -11.06 13.01
CA VAL A 184 10.39 -12.00 12.10
C VAL A 184 11.19 -12.23 10.81
N ASN A 185 11.74 -11.16 10.21
CA ASN A 185 12.59 -11.29 9.02
C ASN A 185 13.93 -12.02 9.29
N LEU A 186 14.43 -11.98 10.50
CA LEU A 186 15.66 -12.71 10.88
C LEU A 186 15.37 -14.21 11.12
N GLU A 187 14.23 -14.53 11.72
CA GLU A 187 13.78 -15.92 11.91
C GLU A 187 13.48 -16.61 10.57
N GLU A 188 12.79 -15.95 9.64
CA GLU A 188 12.58 -16.49 8.27
C GLU A 188 13.90 -16.77 7.56
N ARG A 189 14.90 -15.88 7.70
CA ARG A 189 16.23 -16.11 7.11
C ARG A 189 17.02 -17.20 7.83
N GLY A 190 16.78 -17.41 9.11
CA GLY A 190 17.38 -18.49 9.91
C GLY A 190 16.81 -19.86 9.54
N SER A 191 15.49 -19.96 9.36
CA SER A 191 14.82 -21.20 9.00
C SER A 191 15.19 -21.71 7.61
N ILE A 192 15.42 -20.79 6.65
CA ILE A 192 15.89 -21.13 5.30
C ILE A 192 17.32 -21.68 5.30
N LYS A 193 18.16 -21.32 6.31
CA LYS A 193 19.52 -21.87 6.46
C LYS A 193 19.58 -23.23 7.13
N LEU A 194 18.56 -23.60 7.91
CA LEU A 194 18.50 -24.88 8.62
C LEU A 194 17.88 -26.03 7.79
N THR A 195 17.23 -25.69 6.67
CA THR A 195 16.67 -26.66 5.73
C THR A 195 17.61 -27.00 4.56
N ARG A 196 18.87 -26.63 4.66
CA ARG A 196 19.98 -27.03 3.79
C ARG A 196 20.99 -27.87 4.60
#